data_a57a44184baa165d5896d2626831cafc
#
_entry.id   a57a44184baa165d5896d2626831cafc
#
_cell.length_a   1.000
_cell.length_b   1.000
_cell.length_c   1.000
_cell.angle_alpha   90.00
_cell.angle_beta   90.00
_cell.angle_gamma   90.00
#
_symmetry.space_group_name_H-M   'P 1'
#
loop_
_entity.id
_entity.type
_entity.pdbx_description
1 polymer ?
#
loop_
_entity_poly.entity_id
_entity_poly.type
_entity_poly.pdbx_seq_one_letter_code
_entity_poly.pdbx_strand_id
1 'polypeptide(L)'
;MILLADSGSTKTDWCLAENGKAVKSIKTRGTNPFFQTEDEIAAEIEASLLPELPSADINDVFFYGAGCTAEKLPVLEKALRRHLNVKGRLEVASDMLAAARSICGHEPGIACILGTGSNSCLYDGEKLVKNVSPLGFILGDEGSGAVLGKNLVGDILKCQLPEHIRQRFEEKFQLKPSDIIERVYRQKMPNRFLASLVPFLAENIADESVENFVIENFRRFLVRNVKLYEGWQTLPVGFNGSIAYYFRPQLEKALQAEGMNLGRIIQAPMPGLIEYHK
;
A
#
# COMPACT_ATOMS: atom_id res chain seq x y z
N MET A 1 -0.98 -2.69 -27.08
CA MET A 1 -0.18 -2.72 -25.83
C MET A 1 -0.66 -1.61 -24.90
N ILE A 2 -0.78 -1.89 -23.63
CA ILE A 2 -1.08 -0.91 -22.58
C ILE A 2 0.11 -0.78 -21.64
N LEU A 3 0.32 0.41 -21.09
CA LEU A 3 1.35 0.67 -20.08
C LEU A 3 0.66 0.98 -18.76
N LEU A 4 0.91 0.14 -17.77
CA LEU A 4 0.42 0.26 -16.41
C LEU A 4 1.53 0.75 -15.49
N ALA A 5 1.21 1.61 -14.54
CA ALA A 5 2.13 2.06 -13.49
C ALA A 5 1.48 1.99 -12.12
N ASP A 6 2.22 1.43 -11.15
CA ASP A 6 1.93 1.51 -9.71
C ASP A 6 3.07 2.25 -9.02
N SER A 7 2.79 3.47 -8.56
CA SER A 7 3.81 4.40 -8.08
C SER A 7 3.61 4.74 -6.60
N GLY A 8 4.58 4.31 -5.81
CA GLY A 8 4.78 4.82 -4.46
C GLY A 8 5.81 5.96 -4.43
N SER A 9 6.03 6.56 -3.25
CA SER A 9 7.02 7.64 -3.07
C SER A 9 8.48 7.21 -3.27
N THR A 10 8.79 5.92 -3.39
CA THR A 10 10.17 5.43 -3.48
C THR A 10 10.48 4.81 -4.83
N LYS A 11 9.54 4.07 -5.38
CA LYS A 11 9.66 3.36 -6.65
C LYS A 11 8.36 3.42 -7.42
N THR A 12 8.45 3.32 -8.74
CA THR A 12 7.34 3.05 -9.64
C THR A 12 7.59 1.71 -10.32
N ASP A 13 6.64 0.80 -10.18
CA ASP A 13 6.61 -0.46 -10.91
C ASP A 13 5.77 -0.25 -12.17
N TRP A 14 6.41 -0.34 -13.35
CA TRP A 14 5.76 -0.25 -14.65
C TRP A 14 5.57 -1.62 -15.25
N CYS A 15 4.49 -1.82 -15.96
CA CYS A 15 4.23 -3.03 -16.70
C CYS A 15 3.67 -2.71 -18.10
N LEU A 16 4.40 -3.12 -19.13
CA LEU A 16 3.87 -3.19 -20.47
C LEU A 16 3.07 -4.49 -20.59
N ALA A 17 1.80 -4.39 -20.93
CA ALA A 17 0.90 -5.54 -21.03
C ALA A 17 0.21 -5.60 -22.39
N GLU A 18 -0.08 -6.81 -22.85
CA GLU A 18 -0.79 -7.09 -24.08
C GLU A 18 -1.70 -8.32 -23.91
N ASN A 19 -2.94 -8.21 -24.35
CA ASN A 19 -3.94 -9.28 -24.25
C ASN A 19 -4.05 -9.89 -22.84
N GLY A 20 -4.03 -9.03 -21.81
CA GLY A 20 -4.13 -9.44 -20.41
C GLY A 20 -2.90 -10.16 -19.84
N LYS A 21 -1.73 -10.04 -20.49
CA LYS A 21 -0.46 -10.63 -20.02
C LYS A 21 0.63 -9.58 -19.91
N ALA A 22 1.44 -9.68 -18.87
CA ALA A 22 2.65 -8.88 -18.75
C ALA A 22 3.65 -9.26 -19.84
N VAL A 23 4.12 -8.26 -20.60
CA VAL A 23 5.16 -8.41 -21.62
C VAL A 23 6.51 -7.99 -21.08
N LYS A 24 6.56 -6.84 -20.38
CA LYS A 24 7.80 -6.32 -19.78
C LYS A 24 7.48 -5.60 -18.47
N SER A 25 8.30 -5.82 -17.46
CA SER A 25 8.26 -5.08 -16.21
C SER A 25 9.49 -4.18 -16.10
N ILE A 26 9.28 -2.92 -15.71
CA ILE A 26 10.31 -1.88 -15.60
C ILE A 26 10.17 -1.25 -14.22
N LYS A 27 11.29 -0.84 -13.61
CA LYS A 27 11.30 -0.14 -12.33
C LYS A 27 12.02 1.18 -12.48
N THR A 28 11.39 2.25 -12.00
CA THR A 28 11.99 3.59 -11.93
C THR A 28 11.91 4.14 -10.51
N ARG A 29 12.46 5.32 -10.28
CA ARG A 29 12.22 6.04 -9.03
C ARG A 29 10.74 6.32 -8.85
N GLY A 30 10.32 6.47 -7.60
CA GLY A 30 8.94 6.78 -7.27
C GLY A 30 8.55 8.16 -7.81
N THR A 31 7.34 8.22 -8.35
CA THR A 31 6.74 9.44 -8.88
C THR A 31 5.61 9.87 -7.96
N ASN A 32 5.75 11.05 -7.36
CA ASN A 32 4.73 11.64 -6.51
C ASN A 32 4.58 13.13 -6.84
N PRO A 33 3.54 13.52 -7.58
CA PRO A 33 3.34 14.88 -8.06
C PRO A 33 3.05 15.90 -6.93
N PHE A 34 2.88 15.44 -5.71
CA PHE A 34 2.80 16.32 -4.54
C PHE A 34 4.15 16.94 -4.17
N PHE A 35 5.25 16.20 -4.44
CA PHE A 35 6.62 16.63 -4.09
C PHE A 35 7.51 16.91 -5.30
N GLN A 36 7.08 16.58 -6.51
CA GLN A 36 7.86 16.70 -7.74
C GLN A 36 7.15 17.61 -8.74
N THR A 37 7.96 18.36 -9.49
CA THR A 37 7.51 19.17 -10.61
C THR A 37 7.28 18.34 -11.88
N GLU A 38 6.60 18.91 -12.88
CA GLU A 38 6.44 18.31 -14.20
C GLU A 38 7.79 17.95 -14.84
N ASP A 39 8.77 18.87 -14.76
CA ASP A 39 10.10 18.68 -15.36
C ASP A 39 10.89 17.56 -14.68
N GLU A 40 10.82 17.45 -13.37
CA GLU A 40 11.48 16.35 -12.63
C GLU A 40 10.88 14.98 -12.97
N ILE A 41 9.55 14.91 -13.13
CA ILE A 41 8.87 13.67 -13.53
C ILE A 41 9.20 13.34 -14.99
N ALA A 42 9.16 14.32 -15.89
CA ALA A 42 9.50 14.14 -17.30
C ALA A 42 10.95 13.66 -17.48
N ALA A 43 11.89 14.26 -16.76
CA ALA A 43 13.30 13.85 -16.79
C ALA A 43 13.51 12.40 -16.32
N GLU A 44 12.78 11.95 -15.29
CA GLU A 44 12.84 10.55 -14.84
C GLU A 44 12.25 9.60 -15.89
N ILE A 45 11.14 9.97 -16.54
CA ILE A 45 10.54 9.18 -17.65
C ILE A 45 11.54 9.04 -18.79
N GLU A 46 12.17 10.13 -19.20
CA GLU A 46 13.17 10.16 -20.27
C GLU A 46 14.39 9.30 -19.95
N ALA A 47 14.93 9.45 -18.75
CA ALA A 47 16.18 8.80 -18.36
C ALA A 47 16.00 7.30 -18.02
N SER A 48 14.87 6.92 -17.41
CA SER A 48 14.73 5.59 -16.79
C SER A 48 13.65 4.72 -17.43
N LEU A 49 12.58 5.30 -17.98
CA LEU A 49 11.49 4.53 -18.57
C LEU A 49 11.67 4.33 -20.09
N LEU A 50 11.90 5.41 -20.84
CA LEU A 50 11.96 5.35 -22.31
C LEU A 50 13.01 4.37 -22.85
N PRO A 51 14.24 4.29 -22.31
CA PRO A 51 15.25 3.35 -22.81
C PRO A 51 14.82 1.87 -22.67
N GLU A 52 13.90 1.61 -21.76
CA GLU A 52 13.40 0.28 -21.47
C GLU A 52 12.13 -0.07 -22.28
N LEU A 53 11.47 0.90 -22.86
CA LEU A 53 10.28 0.66 -23.70
C LEU A 53 10.69 0.24 -25.13
N PRO A 54 9.99 -0.72 -25.74
CA PRO A 54 10.25 -1.09 -27.15
C PRO A 54 9.87 0.02 -28.12
N SER A 55 8.98 0.90 -27.74
CA SER A 55 8.51 2.08 -28.49
C SER A 55 7.90 3.09 -27.54
N ALA A 56 8.01 4.38 -27.89
CA ALA A 56 7.26 5.45 -27.20
C ALA A 56 5.77 5.49 -27.63
N ASP A 57 5.39 4.75 -28.68
CA ASP A 57 4.01 4.63 -29.14
C ASP A 57 3.26 3.59 -28.30
N ILE A 58 2.39 4.08 -27.42
CA ILE A 58 1.58 3.26 -26.51
C ILE A 58 0.10 3.52 -26.80
N ASN A 59 -0.73 2.45 -26.80
CA ASN A 59 -2.16 2.64 -27.03
C ASN A 59 -2.78 3.37 -25.84
N ASP A 60 -2.73 2.75 -24.67
CA ASP A 60 -3.31 3.30 -23.45
C ASP A 60 -2.29 3.31 -22.30
N VAL A 61 -2.35 4.33 -21.48
CA VAL A 61 -1.51 4.47 -20.28
C VAL A 61 -2.41 4.66 -19.06
N PHE A 62 -2.22 3.81 -18.07
CA PHE A 62 -2.91 3.90 -16.78
C PHE A 62 -1.86 4.03 -15.67
N PHE A 63 -1.79 5.22 -15.10
CA PHE A 63 -0.86 5.54 -14.04
C PHE A 63 -1.62 5.67 -12.72
N TYR A 64 -1.19 4.90 -11.72
CA TYR A 64 -1.73 4.94 -10.37
C TYR A 64 -0.63 5.33 -9.40
N GLY A 65 -0.87 6.34 -8.56
CA GLY A 65 0.19 6.78 -7.67
C GLY A 65 -0.28 7.48 -6.41
N ALA A 66 0.59 7.39 -5.40
CA ALA A 66 0.46 8.20 -4.20
C ALA A 66 0.58 9.69 -4.53
N GLY A 67 -0.22 10.53 -3.88
CA GLY A 67 -0.22 11.98 -4.13
C GLY A 67 -0.90 12.44 -5.41
N CYS A 68 -1.53 11.55 -6.18
CA CYS A 68 -2.35 11.86 -7.35
C CYS A 68 -3.72 12.42 -6.92
N THR A 69 -3.72 13.64 -6.36
CA THR A 69 -4.95 14.38 -6.05
C THR A 69 -5.47 15.08 -7.31
N ALA A 70 -6.77 15.41 -7.35
CA ALA A 70 -7.39 16.08 -8.51
C ALA A 70 -6.61 17.31 -9.00
N GLU A 71 -6.01 18.07 -8.09
CA GLU A 71 -5.20 19.25 -8.39
C GLU A 71 -3.84 18.91 -9.03
N LYS A 72 -3.30 17.73 -8.76
CA LYS A 72 -1.97 17.28 -9.20
C LYS A 72 -2.00 16.36 -10.43
N LEU A 73 -3.15 15.82 -10.80
CA LEU A 73 -3.28 14.99 -12.01
C LEU A 73 -2.72 15.67 -13.27
N PRO A 74 -3.00 16.97 -13.55
CA PRO A 74 -2.50 17.61 -14.78
C PRO A 74 -0.98 17.68 -14.88
N VAL A 75 -0.27 17.76 -13.77
CA VAL A 75 1.20 17.78 -13.73
C VAL A 75 1.77 16.48 -14.30
N LEU A 76 1.22 15.36 -13.82
CA LEU A 76 1.67 14.04 -14.24
C LEU A 76 1.22 13.70 -15.66
N GLU A 77 -0.01 14.05 -16.04
CA GLU A 77 -0.48 13.86 -17.42
C GLU A 77 0.39 14.58 -18.45
N LYS A 78 0.80 15.84 -18.17
CA LYS A 78 1.68 16.60 -19.04
C LYS A 78 3.07 15.97 -19.13
N ALA A 79 3.65 15.55 -17.99
CA ALA A 79 4.95 14.89 -17.98
C ALA A 79 4.94 13.58 -18.79
N LEU A 80 3.88 12.75 -18.66
CA LEU A 80 3.72 11.52 -19.44
C LEU A 80 3.59 11.81 -20.95
N ARG A 81 2.73 12.77 -21.35
CA ARG A 81 2.51 13.14 -22.75
C ARG A 81 3.73 13.79 -23.42
N ARG A 82 4.66 14.35 -22.66
CA ARG A 82 5.90 14.92 -23.20
C ARG A 82 6.77 13.88 -23.91
N HIS A 83 6.75 12.64 -23.41
CA HIS A 83 7.65 11.57 -23.86
C HIS A 83 6.94 10.34 -24.43
N LEU A 84 5.65 10.14 -24.13
CA LEU A 84 4.86 9.03 -24.60
C LEU A 84 3.83 9.49 -25.64
N ASN A 85 3.84 8.87 -26.81
CA ASN A 85 2.80 9.07 -27.83
C ASN A 85 1.62 8.17 -27.52
N VAL A 86 0.70 8.64 -26.67
CA VAL A 86 -0.49 7.90 -26.24
C VAL A 86 -1.59 8.04 -27.27
N LYS A 87 -1.90 6.96 -27.98
CA LYS A 87 -2.88 6.94 -29.10
C LYS A 87 -4.33 6.87 -28.60
N GLY A 88 -4.55 6.27 -27.45
CA GLY A 88 -5.87 6.09 -26.83
C GLY A 88 -5.99 6.83 -25.50
N ARG A 89 -6.32 6.11 -24.44
CA ARG A 89 -6.60 6.67 -23.11
C ARG A 89 -5.31 6.92 -22.31
N LEU A 90 -5.20 8.08 -21.73
CA LEU A 90 -4.30 8.36 -20.62
C LEU A 90 -5.13 8.61 -19.38
N GLU A 91 -5.02 7.74 -18.38
CA GLU A 91 -5.66 7.90 -17.08
C GLU A 91 -4.59 7.98 -16.00
N VAL A 92 -4.70 8.99 -15.16
CA VAL A 92 -3.91 9.15 -13.94
C VAL A 92 -4.85 9.11 -12.75
N ALA A 93 -4.58 8.24 -11.78
CA ALA A 93 -5.43 8.05 -10.62
C ALA A 93 -4.63 7.76 -9.34
N SER A 94 -5.31 7.70 -8.20
CA SER A 94 -4.69 7.39 -6.91
C SER A 94 -4.30 5.92 -6.79
N ASP A 95 -3.32 5.63 -5.93
CA ASP A 95 -2.95 4.29 -5.50
C ASP A 95 -4.14 3.53 -4.86
N MET A 96 -5.06 4.25 -4.21
CA MET A 96 -6.27 3.65 -3.65
C MET A 96 -7.20 3.11 -4.74
N LEU A 97 -7.32 3.79 -5.89
CA LEU A 97 -8.10 3.26 -7.03
C LEU A 97 -7.40 2.05 -7.66
N ALA A 98 -6.06 2.04 -7.71
CA ALA A 98 -5.31 0.85 -8.11
C ALA A 98 -5.62 -0.35 -7.22
N ALA A 99 -5.60 -0.16 -5.91
CA ALA A 99 -5.94 -1.19 -4.94
C ALA A 99 -7.37 -1.69 -5.16
N ALA A 100 -8.35 -0.79 -5.30
CA ALA A 100 -9.74 -1.16 -5.52
C ALA A 100 -9.93 -1.98 -6.80
N ARG A 101 -9.42 -1.52 -7.93
CA ARG A 101 -9.49 -2.19 -9.23
C ARG A 101 -8.80 -3.56 -9.22
N SER A 102 -7.63 -3.64 -8.58
CA SER A 102 -6.87 -4.89 -8.51
C SER A 102 -7.48 -5.95 -7.58
N ILE A 103 -8.18 -5.52 -6.55
CA ILE A 103 -8.83 -6.38 -5.56
C ILE A 103 -10.23 -6.79 -6.01
N CYS A 104 -11.05 -5.80 -6.36
CA CYS A 104 -12.48 -5.98 -6.60
C CYS A 104 -12.82 -6.20 -8.09
N GLY A 105 -11.90 -5.86 -9.02
CA GLY A 105 -12.21 -5.87 -10.45
C GLY A 105 -13.32 -4.86 -10.75
N HIS A 106 -14.38 -5.32 -11.38
CA HIS A 106 -15.58 -4.52 -11.72
C HIS A 106 -16.75 -4.72 -10.74
N GLU A 107 -16.51 -5.40 -9.60
CA GLU A 107 -17.55 -5.66 -8.61
C GLU A 107 -17.44 -4.69 -7.43
N PRO A 108 -18.57 -4.36 -6.79
CA PRO A 108 -18.56 -3.57 -5.56
C PRO A 108 -17.84 -4.27 -4.42
N GLY A 109 -17.14 -3.50 -3.59
CA GLY A 109 -16.40 -4.05 -2.46
C GLY A 109 -15.74 -2.98 -1.59
N ILE A 110 -15.10 -3.41 -0.53
CA ILE A 110 -14.25 -2.57 0.31
C ILE A 110 -12.81 -2.96 0.05
N ALA A 111 -12.02 -2.02 -0.48
CA ALA A 111 -10.62 -2.24 -0.74
C ALA A 111 -9.75 -1.56 0.31
N CYS A 112 -8.73 -2.28 0.79
CA CYS A 112 -7.83 -1.83 1.84
C CYS A 112 -6.38 -1.96 1.38
N ILE A 113 -5.54 -1.01 1.76
CA ILE A 113 -4.08 -1.07 1.63
C ILE A 113 -3.50 -1.25 3.03
N LEU A 114 -2.68 -2.29 3.24
CA LEU A 114 -1.91 -2.51 4.46
C LEU A 114 -0.43 -2.71 4.09
N GLY A 115 0.30 -1.61 4.07
CA GLY A 115 1.74 -1.52 3.80
C GLY A 115 2.47 -0.81 4.92
N THR A 116 3.42 0.09 4.60
CA THR A 116 4.06 0.98 5.59
C THR A 116 3.02 1.86 6.29
N GLY A 117 2.07 2.44 5.54
CA GLY A 117 0.83 3.05 6.03
C GLY A 117 -0.37 2.16 5.76
N SER A 118 -1.57 2.63 6.09
CA SER A 118 -2.82 1.98 5.71
C SER A 118 -3.79 2.95 5.05
N ASN A 119 -4.71 2.42 4.26
CA ASN A 119 -5.82 3.18 3.67
C ASN A 119 -6.96 2.21 3.36
N SER A 120 -8.16 2.74 3.12
CA SER A 120 -9.32 1.95 2.73
C SER A 120 -10.33 2.77 1.94
N CYS A 121 -11.16 2.13 1.15
CA CYS A 121 -12.26 2.78 0.44
C CYS A 121 -13.47 1.86 0.25
N LEU A 122 -14.63 2.46 0.10
CA LEU A 122 -15.80 1.84 -0.50
C LEU A 122 -15.73 2.06 -2.01
N TYR A 123 -15.83 0.97 -2.77
CA TYR A 123 -15.75 0.93 -4.22
C TYR A 123 -17.05 0.37 -4.80
N ASP A 124 -17.59 0.99 -5.86
CA ASP A 124 -18.86 0.59 -6.48
C ASP A 124 -18.72 -0.32 -7.70
N GLY A 125 -17.48 -0.72 -8.04
CA GLY A 125 -17.14 -1.46 -9.25
C GLY A 125 -16.51 -0.58 -10.34
N GLU A 126 -16.57 0.74 -10.20
CA GLU A 126 -16.03 1.70 -11.18
C GLU A 126 -15.19 2.79 -10.52
N LYS A 127 -15.68 3.39 -9.42
CA LYS A 127 -15.05 4.52 -8.73
C LYS A 127 -15.05 4.38 -7.21
N LEU A 128 -14.23 5.19 -6.58
CA LEU A 128 -14.22 5.33 -5.12
C LEU A 128 -15.44 6.13 -4.67
N VAL A 129 -16.32 5.49 -3.88
CA VAL A 129 -17.55 6.12 -3.35
C VAL A 129 -17.25 6.89 -2.08
N LYS A 130 -16.44 6.29 -1.20
CA LYS A 130 -16.08 6.87 0.11
C LYS A 130 -14.68 6.41 0.51
N ASN A 131 -13.95 7.31 1.13
CA ASN A 131 -12.65 7.01 1.74
C ASN A 131 -12.67 7.52 3.19
N VAL A 132 -12.37 6.64 4.14
CA VAL A 132 -12.11 7.03 5.53
C VAL A 132 -10.66 7.48 5.59
N SER A 133 -10.43 8.72 6.01
CA SER A 133 -9.08 9.30 6.04
C SER A 133 -8.13 8.46 6.91
N PRO A 134 -6.98 8.03 6.38
CA PRO A 134 -6.01 7.22 7.12
C PRO A 134 -5.28 7.98 8.22
N LEU A 135 -5.18 9.31 8.14
CA LEU A 135 -4.62 10.26 9.11
C LEU A 135 -3.12 10.09 9.43
N GLY A 136 -2.43 9.14 8.79
CA GLY A 136 -1.01 8.84 9.03
C GLY A 136 -0.76 8.13 10.37
N PHE A 137 0.47 7.62 10.56
CA PHE A 137 0.81 6.68 11.65
C PHE A 137 0.76 7.28 13.07
N ILE A 138 0.66 8.60 13.20
CA ILE A 138 0.52 9.27 14.51
C ILE A 138 -0.93 9.24 14.97
N LEU A 139 -1.87 9.62 14.08
CA LEU A 139 -3.29 9.78 14.40
C LEU A 139 -4.17 8.62 13.93
N GLY A 140 -3.67 7.79 13.02
CA GLY A 140 -4.39 6.71 12.37
C GLY A 140 -3.45 5.63 11.86
N ASP A 141 -3.60 5.24 10.59
CA ASP A 141 -2.88 4.16 9.90
C ASP A 141 -2.95 2.82 10.66
N GLU A 142 -4.03 2.55 11.39
CA GLU A 142 -4.22 1.29 12.12
C GLU A 142 -3.94 0.10 11.18
N GLY A 143 -3.40 -0.97 11.70
CA GLY A 143 -3.09 -2.19 10.93
C GLY A 143 -1.90 -2.07 9.97
N SER A 144 -1.31 -0.88 9.81
CA SER A 144 -0.12 -0.67 8.99
C SER A 144 1.16 -1.15 9.67
N GLY A 145 2.23 -1.33 8.87
CA GLY A 145 3.55 -1.66 9.40
C GLY A 145 4.10 -0.61 10.35
N ALA A 146 3.87 0.67 10.10
CA ALA A 146 4.31 1.74 10.99
C ALA A 146 3.60 1.68 12.35
N VAL A 147 2.29 1.42 12.37
CA VAL A 147 1.53 1.33 13.61
C VAL A 147 1.79 0.02 14.35
N LEU A 148 1.92 -1.11 13.64
CA LEU A 148 2.38 -2.37 14.24
C LEU A 148 3.74 -2.20 14.90
N GLY A 149 4.71 -1.60 14.20
CA GLY A 149 6.04 -1.34 14.77
C GLY A 149 6.02 -0.35 15.94
N LYS A 150 5.20 0.71 15.87
CA LYS A 150 5.00 1.67 16.96
C LYS A 150 4.46 0.98 18.22
N ASN A 151 3.42 0.16 18.06
CA ASN A 151 2.81 -0.55 19.19
C ASN A 151 3.77 -1.62 19.74
N LEU A 152 4.47 -2.36 18.86
CA LEU A 152 5.49 -3.33 19.26
C LEU A 152 6.57 -2.68 20.14
N VAL A 153 7.15 -1.57 19.70
CA VAL A 153 8.17 -0.85 20.47
C VAL A 153 7.61 -0.37 21.81
N GLY A 154 6.40 0.17 21.81
CA GLY A 154 5.73 0.60 23.04
C GLY A 154 5.57 -0.53 24.04
N ASP A 155 5.10 -1.69 23.59
CA ASP A 155 4.84 -2.86 24.44
C ASP A 155 6.13 -3.55 24.89
N ILE A 156 7.18 -3.57 24.05
CA ILE A 156 8.52 -4.03 24.46
C ILE A 156 9.07 -3.15 25.59
N LEU A 157 9.12 -1.83 25.38
CA LEU A 157 9.73 -0.91 26.33
C LEU A 157 8.95 -0.74 27.64
N LYS A 158 7.65 -1.00 27.63
CA LYS A 158 6.77 -0.97 28.80
C LYS A 158 6.50 -2.35 29.40
N CYS A 159 7.25 -3.38 28.99
CA CYS A 159 7.14 -4.75 29.50
C CYS A 159 5.72 -5.35 29.40
N GLN A 160 4.97 -5.00 28.33
CA GLN A 160 3.63 -5.53 28.11
C GLN A 160 3.64 -6.89 27.34
N LEU A 161 4.72 -7.17 26.62
CA LEU A 161 4.94 -8.49 26.02
C LEU A 161 5.76 -9.40 26.96
N PRO A 162 5.64 -10.73 26.83
CA PRO A 162 6.38 -11.69 27.65
C PRO A 162 7.90 -11.47 27.60
N GLU A 163 8.58 -11.80 28.68
CA GLU A 163 10.02 -11.57 28.82
C GLU A 163 10.83 -12.22 27.69
N HIS A 164 10.51 -13.47 27.32
CA HIS A 164 11.23 -14.17 26.25
C HIS A 164 11.09 -13.49 24.87
N ILE A 165 9.96 -12.81 24.60
CA ILE A 165 9.76 -12.02 23.37
C ILE A 165 10.60 -10.73 23.43
N ARG A 166 10.64 -10.08 24.59
CA ARG A 166 11.45 -8.86 24.81
C ARG A 166 12.95 -9.16 24.64
N GLN A 167 13.43 -10.25 25.22
CA GLN A 167 14.82 -10.69 25.06
C GLN A 167 15.17 -10.96 23.59
N ARG A 168 14.32 -11.69 22.84
CA ARG A 168 14.55 -11.91 21.39
C ARG A 168 14.58 -10.60 20.60
N PHE A 169 13.74 -9.62 20.97
CA PHE A 169 13.75 -8.30 20.33
C PHE A 169 15.07 -7.57 20.58
N GLU A 170 15.54 -7.53 21.83
CA GLU A 170 16.81 -6.91 22.24
C GLU A 170 18.01 -7.58 21.53
N GLU A 171 18.06 -8.90 21.50
CA GLU A 171 19.09 -9.67 20.81
C GLU A 171 19.14 -9.36 19.31
N LYS A 172 17.97 -9.29 18.67
CA LYS A 172 17.88 -9.07 17.23
C LYS A 172 18.28 -7.65 16.82
N PHE A 173 17.77 -6.65 17.49
CA PHE A 173 17.92 -5.27 17.06
C PHE A 173 19.03 -4.52 17.76
N GLN A 174 19.44 -4.96 18.96
CA GLN A 174 20.48 -4.32 19.79
C GLN A 174 20.26 -2.81 19.95
N LEU A 175 19.00 -2.38 19.97
CA LEU A 175 18.58 -0.97 20.09
C LEU A 175 18.33 -0.62 21.55
N LYS A 176 18.99 0.42 22.05
CA LYS A 176 18.68 1.03 23.33
C LYS A 176 17.40 1.87 23.23
N PRO A 177 16.67 2.09 24.32
CA PRO A 177 15.51 2.99 24.33
C PRO A 177 15.83 4.38 23.76
N SER A 178 17.04 4.92 24.04
CA SER A 178 17.51 6.20 23.49
C SER A 178 17.60 6.20 21.96
N ASP A 179 18.08 5.08 21.36
CA ASP A 179 18.24 4.97 19.91
C ASP A 179 16.89 4.95 19.20
N ILE A 180 15.91 4.29 19.82
CA ILE A 180 14.53 4.24 19.32
C ILE A 180 13.91 5.65 19.38
N ILE A 181 14.04 6.35 20.50
CA ILE A 181 13.54 7.71 20.67
C ILE A 181 14.19 8.65 19.64
N GLU A 182 15.51 8.54 19.44
CA GLU A 182 16.24 9.34 18.44
C GLU A 182 15.68 9.09 17.03
N ARG A 183 15.50 7.83 16.65
CA ARG A 183 14.99 7.46 15.31
C ARG A 183 13.54 7.89 15.08
N VAL A 184 12.69 7.84 16.12
CA VAL A 184 11.27 8.18 15.99
C VAL A 184 11.03 9.69 16.02
N TYR A 185 11.76 10.45 16.86
CA TYR A 185 11.45 11.86 17.10
C TYR A 185 12.40 12.85 16.44
N ARG A 186 13.59 12.42 16.02
CA ARG A 186 14.63 13.33 15.49
C ARG A 186 15.11 13.00 14.08
N GLN A 187 14.93 11.75 13.63
CA GLN A 187 15.36 11.32 12.31
C GLN A 187 14.23 11.42 11.28
N LYS A 188 14.61 11.43 9.98
CA LYS A 188 13.66 11.41 8.88
C LYS A 188 13.02 10.03 8.74
N MET A 189 11.77 10.01 8.26
CA MET A 189 11.01 8.79 7.94
C MET A 189 10.83 7.81 9.10
N PRO A 190 10.38 8.27 10.29
CA PRO A 190 10.16 7.41 11.44
C PRO A 190 9.16 6.27 11.18
N ASN A 191 8.18 6.50 10.31
CA ASN A 191 7.23 5.48 9.87
C ASN A 191 7.92 4.29 9.18
N ARG A 192 8.93 4.54 8.36
CA ARG A 192 9.72 3.46 7.72
C ARG A 192 10.57 2.69 8.73
N PHE A 193 11.19 3.42 9.68
CA PHE A 193 11.92 2.78 10.77
C PHE A 193 11.00 1.86 11.57
N LEU A 194 9.83 2.34 12.00
CA LEU A 194 8.87 1.53 12.74
C LEU A 194 8.41 0.31 11.93
N ALA A 195 8.06 0.50 10.66
CA ALA A 195 7.66 -0.61 9.79
C ALA A 195 8.78 -1.64 9.58
N SER A 196 10.06 -1.23 9.62
CA SER A 196 11.20 -2.15 9.48
C SER A 196 11.37 -3.14 10.64
N LEU A 197 10.69 -2.91 11.76
CA LEU A 197 10.69 -3.81 12.91
C LEU A 197 9.65 -4.94 12.79
N VAL A 198 8.67 -4.79 11.90
CA VAL A 198 7.55 -5.74 11.75
C VAL A 198 7.96 -7.17 11.34
N PRO A 199 9.04 -7.41 10.56
CA PRO A 199 9.50 -8.78 10.30
C PRO A 199 9.74 -9.59 11.57
N PHE A 200 10.08 -8.96 12.70
CA PHE A 200 10.19 -9.62 13.99
C PHE A 200 8.88 -10.28 14.43
N LEU A 201 7.74 -9.65 14.18
CA LEU A 201 6.43 -10.23 14.49
C LEU A 201 6.18 -11.49 13.66
N ALA A 202 6.52 -11.47 12.37
CA ALA A 202 6.35 -12.62 11.49
C ALA A 202 7.26 -13.81 11.92
N GLU A 203 8.49 -13.53 12.34
CA GLU A 203 9.43 -14.55 12.83
C GLU A 203 8.99 -15.20 14.15
N ASN A 204 8.21 -14.47 14.97
CA ASN A 204 7.74 -14.94 16.27
C ASN A 204 6.23 -15.21 16.30
N ILE A 205 5.57 -15.31 15.13
CA ILE A 205 4.12 -15.40 15.02
C ILE A 205 3.51 -16.69 15.63
N ALA A 206 4.34 -17.70 15.84
CA ALA A 206 3.92 -18.93 16.51
C ALA A 206 3.71 -18.76 18.03
N ASP A 207 4.20 -17.67 18.60
CA ASP A 207 3.94 -17.31 19.99
C ASP A 207 2.55 -16.67 20.11
N GLU A 208 1.73 -17.19 20.99
CA GLU A 208 0.33 -16.77 21.16
C GLU A 208 0.22 -15.27 21.49
N SER A 209 1.14 -14.73 22.28
CA SER A 209 1.14 -13.31 22.63
C SER A 209 1.40 -12.42 21.43
N VAL A 210 2.28 -12.85 20.50
CA VAL A 210 2.59 -12.14 19.26
C VAL A 210 1.45 -12.28 18.26
N GLU A 211 0.87 -13.47 18.13
CA GLU A 211 -0.29 -13.69 17.27
C GLU A 211 -1.47 -12.81 17.69
N ASN A 212 -1.82 -12.82 18.98
CA ASN A 212 -2.89 -11.99 19.53
C ASN A 212 -2.62 -10.50 19.38
N PHE A 213 -1.37 -10.06 19.56
CA PHE A 213 -0.96 -8.69 19.31
C PHE A 213 -1.25 -8.27 17.86
N VAL A 214 -0.90 -9.09 16.86
CA VAL A 214 -1.15 -8.79 15.45
C VAL A 214 -2.65 -8.78 15.13
N ILE A 215 -3.39 -9.77 15.60
CA ILE A 215 -4.86 -9.87 15.41
C ILE A 215 -5.55 -8.62 15.95
N GLU A 216 -5.21 -8.18 17.17
CA GLU A 216 -5.85 -7.02 17.79
C GLU A 216 -5.54 -5.73 17.04
N ASN A 217 -4.34 -5.57 16.50
CA ASN A 217 -4.00 -4.42 15.65
C ASN A 217 -4.82 -4.41 14.34
N PHE A 218 -5.08 -5.56 13.72
CA PHE A 218 -5.98 -5.65 12.56
C PHE A 218 -7.43 -5.38 12.95
N ARG A 219 -7.91 -5.91 14.07
CA ARG A 219 -9.27 -5.61 14.55
C ARG A 219 -9.49 -4.11 14.75
N ARG A 220 -8.49 -3.38 15.27
CA ARG A 220 -8.55 -1.91 15.38
C ARG A 220 -8.72 -1.25 14.03
N PHE A 221 -7.99 -1.71 12.99
CA PHE A 221 -8.17 -1.20 11.63
C PHE A 221 -9.59 -1.47 11.12
N LEU A 222 -10.09 -2.68 11.25
CA LEU A 222 -11.42 -3.05 10.78
C LEU A 222 -12.52 -2.22 11.45
N VAL A 223 -12.43 -2.05 12.76
CA VAL A 223 -13.43 -1.29 13.54
C VAL A 223 -13.38 0.21 13.23
N ARG A 224 -12.19 0.78 13.14
CA ARG A 224 -12.02 2.24 12.99
C ARG A 224 -12.16 2.73 11.55
N ASN A 225 -11.99 1.85 10.56
CA ASN A 225 -12.04 2.20 9.15
C ASN A 225 -13.14 1.43 8.41
N VAL A 226 -13.08 0.10 8.38
CA VAL A 226 -13.97 -0.72 7.54
C VAL A 226 -15.43 -0.63 7.98
N LYS A 227 -15.72 -0.69 9.29
CA LYS A 227 -17.09 -0.57 9.82
C LYS A 227 -17.76 0.79 9.56
N LEU A 228 -17.02 1.79 9.10
CA LEU A 228 -17.57 3.10 8.76
C LEU A 228 -18.12 3.18 7.32
N TYR A 229 -17.97 2.10 6.54
CA TYR A 229 -18.56 2.01 5.20
C TYR A 229 -19.93 1.38 5.26
N GLU A 230 -20.83 1.88 4.42
CA GLU A 230 -22.14 1.26 4.21
C GLU A 230 -21.96 -0.13 3.57
N GLY A 231 -22.73 -1.11 4.01
CA GLY A 231 -22.69 -2.47 3.47
C GLY A 231 -21.50 -3.32 3.93
N TRP A 232 -20.71 -2.89 4.90
CA TRP A 232 -19.55 -3.64 5.39
C TRP A 232 -19.86 -5.07 5.85
N GLN A 233 -21.12 -5.34 6.26
CA GLN A 233 -21.56 -6.68 6.70
C GLN A 233 -21.71 -7.68 5.54
N THR A 234 -21.93 -7.19 4.33
CA THR A 234 -22.25 -8.00 3.16
C THR A 234 -21.21 -7.91 2.05
N LEU A 235 -20.59 -6.76 1.89
CA LEU A 235 -19.56 -6.54 0.87
C LEU A 235 -18.27 -7.30 1.21
N PRO A 236 -17.56 -7.84 0.19
CA PRO A 236 -16.24 -8.42 0.40
C PRO A 236 -15.24 -7.33 0.78
N VAL A 237 -14.42 -7.62 1.80
CA VAL A 237 -13.30 -6.77 2.24
C VAL A 237 -12.00 -7.36 1.74
N GLY A 238 -11.39 -6.72 0.78
CA GLY A 238 -10.13 -7.20 0.18
C GLY A 238 -8.94 -6.32 0.53
N PHE A 239 -7.74 -6.86 0.40
CA PHE A 239 -6.52 -6.22 0.89
C PHE A 239 -5.39 -6.28 -0.13
N ASN A 240 -4.65 -5.18 -0.24
CA ASN A 240 -3.39 -5.06 -0.96
C ASN A 240 -2.27 -4.65 0.01
N GLY A 241 -1.09 -5.22 -0.15
CA GLY A 241 0.13 -4.81 0.53
C GLY A 241 0.80 -5.92 1.33
N SER A 242 2.07 -5.69 1.64
CA SER A 242 2.93 -6.69 2.27
C SER A 242 2.45 -7.11 3.66
N ILE A 243 1.91 -6.18 4.46
CA ILE A 243 1.40 -6.50 5.80
C ILE A 243 0.20 -7.45 5.71
N ALA A 244 -0.78 -7.15 4.88
CA ALA A 244 -1.92 -8.03 4.67
C ALA A 244 -1.51 -9.40 4.13
N TYR A 245 -0.54 -9.43 3.21
CA TYR A 245 -0.10 -10.66 2.56
C TYR A 245 0.66 -11.59 3.52
N TYR A 246 1.64 -11.07 4.26
CA TYR A 246 2.46 -11.88 5.15
C TYR A 246 1.75 -12.29 6.46
N PHE A 247 0.79 -11.49 6.92
CA PHE A 247 -0.03 -11.80 8.11
C PHE A 247 -1.45 -12.24 7.75
N ARG A 248 -1.61 -12.84 6.56
CA ARG A 248 -2.91 -13.29 6.07
C ARG A 248 -3.69 -14.15 7.10
N PRO A 249 -3.13 -15.16 7.77
CA PRO A 249 -3.88 -15.96 8.75
C PRO A 249 -4.43 -15.12 9.91
N GLN A 250 -3.66 -14.15 10.41
CA GLN A 250 -4.06 -13.27 11.51
C GLN A 250 -5.13 -12.28 11.06
N LEU A 251 -5.02 -11.78 9.82
CA LEU A 251 -6.02 -10.91 9.23
C LEU A 251 -7.36 -11.64 9.01
N GLU A 252 -7.31 -12.89 8.55
CA GLU A 252 -8.50 -13.75 8.42
C GLU A 252 -9.19 -13.97 9.78
N LYS A 253 -8.42 -14.26 10.84
CA LYS A 253 -8.95 -14.36 12.21
C LYS A 253 -9.60 -13.06 12.68
N ALA A 254 -8.98 -11.91 12.39
CA ALA A 254 -9.53 -10.60 12.73
C ALA A 254 -10.86 -10.32 12.01
N LEU A 255 -10.93 -10.60 10.69
CA LEU A 255 -12.16 -10.46 9.89
C LEU A 255 -13.28 -11.36 10.43
N GLN A 256 -12.98 -12.63 10.73
CA GLN A 256 -13.95 -13.56 11.29
C GLN A 256 -14.48 -13.06 12.64
N ALA A 257 -13.60 -12.57 13.52
CA ALA A 257 -13.99 -12.03 14.83
C ALA A 257 -14.91 -10.80 14.72
N GLU A 258 -14.76 -10.01 13.65
CA GLU A 258 -15.58 -8.81 13.39
C GLU A 258 -16.80 -9.10 12.50
N GLY A 259 -17.00 -10.35 12.05
CA GLY A 259 -18.15 -10.77 11.23
C GLY A 259 -18.12 -10.22 9.80
N MET A 260 -16.94 -10.09 9.22
CA MET A 260 -16.72 -9.54 7.89
C MET A 260 -16.44 -10.62 6.84
N ASN A 261 -16.87 -10.38 5.61
CA ASN A 261 -16.61 -11.26 4.47
C ASN A 261 -15.23 -10.98 3.88
N LEU A 262 -14.36 -11.97 3.86
CA LEU A 262 -13.05 -11.86 3.23
C LEU A 262 -13.18 -11.80 1.71
N GLY A 263 -12.55 -10.80 1.11
CA GLY A 263 -12.28 -10.68 -0.33
C GLY A 263 -10.88 -11.22 -0.70
N ARG A 264 -10.32 -10.69 -1.79
CA ARG A 264 -8.95 -11.05 -2.24
C ARG A 264 -7.89 -10.40 -1.35
N ILE A 265 -6.82 -11.15 -1.05
CA ILE A 265 -5.59 -10.61 -0.44
C ILE A 265 -4.46 -10.74 -1.45
N ILE A 266 -3.87 -9.61 -1.83
CA ILE A 266 -2.79 -9.53 -2.83
C ILE A 266 -1.57 -8.80 -2.25
N GLN A 267 -0.38 -9.18 -2.69
CA GLN A 267 0.86 -8.53 -2.23
C GLN A 267 1.12 -7.19 -2.92
N ALA A 268 0.77 -7.11 -4.21
CA ALA A 268 0.97 -5.94 -5.06
C ALA A 268 -0.17 -5.84 -6.09
N PRO A 269 -0.54 -4.61 -6.55
CA PRO A 269 -1.72 -4.43 -7.38
C PRO A 269 -1.52 -4.84 -8.84
N MET A 270 -0.30 -4.86 -9.36
CA MET A 270 -0.02 -5.02 -10.79
C MET A 270 -0.70 -6.21 -11.46
N PRO A 271 -0.69 -7.45 -10.90
CA PRO A 271 -1.40 -8.58 -11.52
C PRO A 271 -2.91 -8.34 -11.67
N GLY A 272 -3.54 -7.76 -10.65
CA GLY A 272 -4.96 -7.44 -10.70
C GLY A 272 -5.28 -6.27 -11.64
N LEU A 273 -4.38 -5.30 -11.77
CA LEU A 273 -4.53 -4.21 -12.75
C LEU A 273 -4.44 -4.71 -14.19
N ILE A 274 -3.55 -5.66 -14.48
CA ILE A 274 -3.46 -6.31 -15.81
C ILE A 274 -4.78 -7.05 -16.11
N GLU A 275 -5.37 -7.71 -15.13
CA GLU A 275 -6.66 -8.39 -15.26
C GLU A 275 -7.79 -7.38 -15.49
N TYR A 276 -7.80 -6.28 -14.77
CA TYR A 276 -8.82 -5.24 -14.86
C TYR A 276 -8.82 -4.51 -16.21
N HIS A 277 -7.65 -4.26 -16.80
CA HIS A 277 -7.48 -3.54 -18.07
C HIS A 277 -7.34 -4.48 -19.30
N LYS A 278 -7.80 -5.70 -19.18
CA LYS A 278 -7.72 -6.74 -20.21
C LYS A 278 -8.60 -6.46 -21.43
#